data_3eab68f14da46a1a3b85ecf34bd3c489
#
_entry.id   3eab68f14da46a1a3b85ecf34bd3c489
#
_cell.length_a   1.000
_cell.length_b   1.000
_cell.length_c   1.000
_cell.angle_alpha   90.00
_cell.angle_beta   90.00
_cell.angle_gamma   90.00
#
_symmetry.space_group_name_H-M   'P 1'
#
loop_
_entity.id
_entity.type
_entity.pdbx_description
1 polymer ?
#
loop_
_entity_poly.entity_id
_entity_poly.type
_entity_poly.pdbx_seq_one_letter_code
_entity_poly.pdbx_strand_id
1 'polypeptide(L)'
;MKFFAFTKIGITRIIAISLMLSVYISTIILNYASREITSGNLFATVFFIAVFTAFYIFSVIKRHPPLAIGARGWLIASFLMSFAALIATSADFEIGGFIGTALGYGVMLFVSPFYGFAYLFGSYEWIGVLGMLICAFVYFLPPVVQKLVQRRKLMSEFK
;
A
#
# COMPACT_ATOMS: atom_id res chain seq x y z
N MET A 1 -35.81 -11.50 0.04
CA MET A 1 -34.74 -11.05 0.99
C MET A 1 -33.30 -11.25 0.52
N LYS A 2 -32.94 -12.29 -0.26
CA LYS A 2 -31.55 -12.53 -0.71
C LYS A 2 -31.00 -11.49 -1.72
N PHE A 3 -31.82 -10.90 -2.55
CA PHE A 3 -31.43 -9.92 -3.58
C PHE A 3 -30.93 -8.60 -2.99
N PHE A 4 -31.57 -8.10 -1.90
CA PHE A 4 -31.16 -6.88 -1.20
C PHE A 4 -29.82 -7.02 -0.45
N ALA A 5 -29.50 -8.22 0.04
CA ALA A 5 -28.22 -8.46 0.69
C ALA A 5 -27.07 -8.46 -0.32
N PHE A 6 -27.31 -8.95 -1.53
CA PHE A 6 -26.29 -9.02 -2.59
C PHE A 6 -25.91 -7.63 -3.12
N THR A 7 -26.90 -6.72 -3.28
CA THR A 7 -26.68 -5.33 -3.70
C THR A 7 -25.93 -4.53 -2.64
N LYS A 8 -26.25 -4.70 -1.35
CA LYS A 8 -25.59 -3.98 -0.26
C LYS A 8 -24.10 -4.35 -0.13
N ILE A 9 -23.75 -5.62 -0.27
CA ILE A 9 -22.36 -6.10 -0.26
C ILE A 9 -21.60 -5.58 -1.49
N GLY A 10 -22.24 -5.53 -2.65
CA GLY A 10 -21.65 -5.00 -3.89
C GLY A 10 -21.32 -3.50 -3.77
N ILE A 11 -22.25 -2.71 -3.28
CA ILE A 11 -22.07 -1.25 -3.09
C ILE A 11 -20.93 -0.96 -2.11
N THR A 12 -20.87 -1.64 -0.97
CA THR A 12 -19.81 -1.43 0.02
C THR A 12 -18.41 -1.74 -0.56
N ARG A 13 -18.30 -2.77 -1.42
CA ARG A 13 -17.04 -3.09 -2.10
C ARG A 13 -16.64 -2.01 -3.10
N ILE A 14 -17.57 -1.52 -3.90
CA ILE A 14 -17.32 -0.47 -4.88
C ILE A 14 -16.85 0.79 -4.16
N ILE A 15 -17.53 1.21 -3.09
CA ILE A 15 -17.13 2.37 -2.29
C ILE A 15 -15.72 2.19 -1.71
N ALA A 16 -15.41 1.02 -1.14
CA ALA A 16 -14.09 0.75 -0.57
C ALA A 16 -12.97 0.80 -1.62
N ILE A 17 -13.20 0.23 -2.81
CA ILE A 17 -12.25 0.27 -3.93
C ILE A 17 -12.08 1.70 -4.43
N SER A 18 -13.18 2.43 -4.63
CA SER A 18 -13.14 3.82 -5.12
C SER A 18 -12.39 4.74 -4.15
N LEU A 19 -12.65 4.60 -2.85
CA LEU A 19 -11.93 5.34 -1.81
C LEU A 19 -10.44 5.03 -1.83
N MET A 20 -10.09 3.74 -1.87
CA MET A 20 -8.70 3.28 -1.92
C MET A 20 -7.98 3.83 -3.16
N LEU A 21 -8.59 3.75 -4.35
CA LEU A 21 -8.02 4.28 -5.59
C LEU A 21 -7.87 5.81 -5.55
N SER A 22 -8.85 6.54 -5.02
CA SER A 22 -8.79 7.99 -4.89
C SER A 22 -7.62 8.42 -3.99
N VAL A 23 -7.47 7.77 -2.83
CA VAL A 23 -6.35 8.06 -1.91
C VAL A 23 -5.01 7.70 -2.56
N TYR A 24 -4.93 6.57 -3.26
CA TYR A 24 -3.72 6.14 -3.96
C TYR A 24 -3.28 7.13 -5.04
N ILE A 25 -4.21 7.51 -5.94
CA ILE A 25 -3.93 8.45 -7.04
C ILE A 25 -3.55 9.82 -6.48
N SER A 26 -4.28 10.32 -5.47
CA SER A 26 -3.97 11.61 -4.82
C SER A 26 -2.58 11.59 -4.19
N THR A 27 -2.18 10.49 -3.55
CA THR A 27 -0.85 10.35 -2.94
C THR A 27 0.25 10.34 -4.01
N ILE A 28 0.05 9.63 -5.12
CA ILE A 28 1.00 9.64 -6.24
C ILE A 28 1.15 11.06 -6.78
N ILE A 29 0.05 11.76 -7.05
CA ILE A 29 0.08 13.11 -7.61
C ILE A 29 0.82 14.04 -6.65
N LEU A 30 0.49 14.05 -5.36
CA LEU A 30 1.14 14.89 -4.37
C LEU A 30 2.63 14.58 -4.23
N ASN A 31 3.01 13.33 -4.18
CA ASN A 31 4.39 12.94 -3.94
C ASN A 31 5.28 13.03 -5.19
N TYR A 32 4.73 12.75 -6.37
CA TYR A 32 5.50 12.75 -7.62
C TYR A 32 5.54 14.11 -8.30
N ALA A 33 4.44 14.87 -8.27
CA ALA A 33 4.37 16.18 -8.91
C ALA A 33 4.99 17.31 -8.07
N SER A 34 5.24 17.09 -6.79
CA SER A 34 5.84 18.10 -5.90
C SER A 34 7.31 18.30 -6.22
N ARG A 35 7.70 19.54 -6.54
CA ARG A 35 9.12 19.91 -6.72
C ARG A 35 9.90 19.89 -5.40
N GLU A 36 9.23 20.16 -4.29
CA GLU A 36 9.79 20.15 -2.95
C GLU A 36 8.97 19.22 -2.06
N ILE A 37 9.66 18.48 -1.20
CA ILE A 37 9.01 17.59 -0.25
C ILE A 37 8.61 18.38 0.97
N THR A 38 7.33 18.40 1.25
CA THR A 38 6.71 19.12 2.36
C THR A 38 6.12 18.16 3.39
N SER A 39 5.72 18.70 4.55
CA SER A 39 4.93 17.94 5.54
C SER A 39 3.62 17.38 4.96
N GLY A 40 3.06 18.03 3.93
CA GLY A 40 1.89 17.54 3.20
C GLY A 40 2.13 16.21 2.49
N ASN A 41 3.32 16.01 1.92
CA ASN A 41 3.72 14.74 1.30
C ASN A 41 3.85 13.63 2.34
N LEU A 42 4.42 13.93 3.51
CA LEU A 42 4.49 12.98 4.61
C LEU A 42 3.09 12.59 5.09
N PHE A 43 2.20 13.56 5.29
CA PHE A 43 0.82 13.30 5.69
C PHE A 43 0.10 12.41 4.66
N ALA A 44 0.20 12.71 3.37
CA ALA A 44 -0.39 11.92 2.30
C ALA A 44 0.12 10.47 2.31
N THR A 45 1.43 10.27 2.50
CA THR A 45 2.05 8.95 2.61
C THR A 45 1.52 8.16 3.80
N VAL A 46 1.51 8.76 5.01
CA VAL A 46 1.03 8.11 6.23
C VAL A 46 -0.45 7.78 6.11
N PHE A 47 -1.25 8.71 5.60
CA PHE A 47 -2.68 8.51 5.37
C PHE A 47 -2.95 7.38 4.38
N PHE A 48 -2.22 7.33 3.26
CA PHE A 48 -2.32 6.24 2.30
C PHE A 48 -2.01 4.88 2.94
N ILE A 49 -0.91 4.77 3.68
CA ILE A 49 -0.53 3.52 4.35
C ILE A 49 -1.60 3.07 5.35
N ALA A 50 -2.17 4.00 6.13
CA ALA A 50 -3.24 3.70 7.07
C ALA A 50 -4.50 3.18 6.38
N VAL A 51 -4.96 3.88 5.32
CA VAL A 51 -6.14 3.50 4.53
C VAL A 51 -5.91 2.17 3.82
N PHE A 52 -4.74 1.97 3.19
CA PHE A 52 -4.41 0.73 2.50
C PHE A 52 -4.36 -0.46 3.48
N THR A 53 -3.72 -0.27 4.63
CA THR A 53 -3.63 -1.31 5.68
C THR A 53 -5.01 -1.69 6.19
N ALA A 54 -5.86 -0.70 6.48
CA ALA A 54 -7.24 -0.94 6.91
C ALA A 54 -8.04 -1.69 5.83
N PHE A 55 -7.92 -1.28 4.57
CA PHE A 55 -8.55 -1.95 3.43
C PHE A 55 -8.09 -3.41 3.29
N TYR A 56 -6.80 -3.66 3.41
CA TYR A 56 -6.24 -5.01 3.32
C TYR A 56 -6.70 -5.90 4.48
N ILE A 57 -6.64 -5.42 5.73
CA ILE A 57 -7.15 -6.12 6.90
C ILE A 57 -8.64 -6.43 6.73
N PHE A 58 -9.44 -5.44 6.32
CA PHE A 58 -10.86 -5.62 6.06
C PHE A 58 -11.12 -6.71 5.02
N SER A 59 -10.39 -6.70 3.90
CA SER A 59 -10.56 -7.68 2.83
C SER A 59 -10.25 -9.12 3.28
N VAL A 60 -9.26 -9.29 4.15
CA VAL A 60 -8.90 -10.60 4.73
C VAL A 60 -9.93 -11.06 5.77
N ILE A 61 -10.32 -10.19 6.72
CA ILE A 61 -11.27 -10.53 7.78
C ILE A 61 -12.65 -10.85 7.20
N LYS A 62 -13.12 -10.07 6.23
CA LYS A 62 -14.42 -10.26 5.57
C LYS A 62 -14.39 -11.35 4.50
N ARG A 63 -13.28 -12.05 4.33
CA ARG A 63 -13.09 -13.13 3.37
C ARG A 63 -13.47 -12.72 1.95
N HIS A 64 -12.87 -11.60 1.46
CA HIS A 64 -13.01 -11.14 0.09
C HIS A 64 -11.76 -11.51 -0.72
N PRO A 65 -11.63 -12.76 -1.24
CA PRO A 65 -10.40 -13.24 -1.86
C PRO A 65 -9.88 -12.34 -2.99
N PRO A 66 -10.70 -11.84 -3.94
CA PRO A 66 -10.18 -10.99 -5.02
C PRO A 66 -9.52 -9.72 -4.51
N LEU A 67 -10.10 -9.05 -3.50
CA LEU A 67 -9.54 -7.83 -2.93
C LEU A 67 -8.26 -8.11 -2.13
N ALA A 68 -8.26 -9.20 -1.37
CA ALA A 68 -7.08 -9.61 -0.61
C ALA A 68 -5.91 -10.02 -1.53
N ILE A 69 -6.20 -10.72 -2.63
CA ILE A 69 -5.18 -11.09 -3.64
C ILE A 69 -4.64 -9.83 -4.32
N GLY A 70 -5.51 -8.91 -4.74
CA GLY A 70 -5.10 -7.64 -5.35
C GLY A 70 -4.21 -6.81 -4.41
N ALA A 71 -4.58 -6.68 -3.14
CA ALA A 71 -3.77 -5.97 -2.14
C ALA A 71 -2.41 -6.65 -1.90
N ARG A 72 -2.36 -7.98 -1.83
CA ARG A 72 -1.09 -8.73 -1.73
C ARG A 72 -0.22 -8.54 -2.97
N GLY A 73 -0.80 -8.63 -4.16
CA GLY A 73 -0.10 -8.39 -5.42
C GLY A 73 0.53 -6.99 -5.46
N TRP A 74 -0.22 -5.98 -5.02
CA TRP A 74 0.30 -4.62 -4.93
C TRP A 74 1.47 -4.51 -3.93
N LEU A 75 1.38 -5.12 -2.74
CA LEU A 75 2.46 -5.13 -1.74
C LEU A 75 3.72 -5.80 -2.27
N ILE A 76 3.59 -6.94 -2.96
CA ILE A 76 4.71 -7.64 -3.56
C ILE A 76 5.35 -6.78 -4.66
N ALA A 77 4.55 -6.19 -5.55
CA ALA A 77 5.04 -5.30 -6.60
C ALA A 77 5.76 -4.08 -6.01
N SER A 78 5.19 -3.45 -4.98
CA SER A 78 5.81 -2.32 -4.29
C SER A 78 7.12 -2.71 -3.60
N PHE A 79 7.19 -3.89 -2.98
CA PHE A 79 8.42 -4.40 -2.39
C PHE A 79 9.52 -4.61 -3.44
N LEU A 80 9.19 -5.26 -4.56
CA LEU A 80 10.14 -5.51 -5.64
C LEU A 80 10.60 -4.21 -6.31
N MET A 81 9.70 -3.25 -6.53
CA MET A 81 10.06 -1.96 -7.12
C MET A 81 10.88 -1.10 -6.15
N SER A 82 10.61 -1.17 -4.83
CA SER A 82 11.44 -0.52 -3.82
C SER A 82 12.85 -1.11 -3.77
N PHE A 83 12.98 -2.43 -3.92
CA PHE A 83 14.26 -3.10 -4.02
C PHE A 83 15.03 -2.73 -5.29
N ALA A 84 14.34 -2.70 -6.44
CA ALA A 84 14.94 -2.26 -7.70
C ALA A 84 15.39 -0.80 -7.66
N ALA A 85 14.60 0.09 -7.05
CA ALA A 85 14.97 1.49 -6.84
C ALA A 85 16.21 1.63 -5.95
N LEU A 86 16.31 0.83 -4.87
CA LEU A 86 17.47 0.81 -4.00
C LEU A 86 18.73 0.38 -4.74
N ILE A 87 18.68 -0.68 -5.56
CA ILE A 87 19.82 -1.13 -6.36
C ILE A 87 20.22 -0.04 -7.35
N ALA A 88 19.27 0.56 -8.06
CA ALA A 88 19.55 1.58 -9.07
C ALA A 88 20.24 2.80 -8.44
N THR A 89 19.83 3.23 -7.25
CA THR A 89 20.45 4.36 -6.55
C THR A 89 21.81 4.03 -5.96
N SER A 90 22.01 2.78 -5.51
CA SER A 90 23.29 2.36 -4.87
C SER A 90 24.41 2.06 -5.87
N ALA A 91 24.07 1.69 -7.11
CA ALA A 91 25.02 1.22 -8.11
C ALA A 91 25.39 2.27 -9.17
N ASP A 92 24.86 3.49 -9.09
CA ASP A 92 24.94 4.52 -10.17
C ASP A 92 24.60 3.91 -11.57
N PHE A 93 23.67 2.95 -11.58
CA PHE A 93 23.40 2.14 -12.75
C PHE A 93 22.36 2.86 -13.64
N GLU A 94 22.85 3.49 -14.70
CA GLU A 94 21.98 4.05 -15.73
C GLU A 94 21.35 2.92 -16.58
N ILE A 95 20.13 2.53 -16.25
CA ILE A 95 19.34 1.61 -17.09
C ILE A 95 18.68 2.44 -18.19
N GLY A 96 19.33 2.51 -19.34
CA GLY A 96 18.80 3.21 -20.51
C GLY A 96 17.70 2.43 -21.26
N GLY A 97 17.08 3.10 -22.25
CA GLY A 97 16.13 2.48 -23.18
C GLY A 97 14.80 2.09 -22.58
N PHE A 98 14.14 1.11 -23.20
CA PHE A 98 12.79 0.64 -22.84
C PHE A 98 12.71 0.13 -21.39
N ILE A 99 13.74 -0.61 -20.94
CA ILE A 99 13.78 -1.18 -19.59
C ILE A 99 13.85 -0.07 -18.55
N GLY A 100 14.69 0.95 -18.75
CA GLY A 100 14.77 2.09 -17.83
C GLY A 100 13.45 2.87 -17.74
N THR A 101 12.78 3.07 -18.86
CA THR A 101 11.46 3.71 -18.90
C THR A 101 10.40 2.88 -18.16
N ALA A 102 10.36 1.57 -18.36
CA ALA A 102 9.42 0.67 -17.69
C ALA A 102 9.65 0.63 -16.17
N LEU A 103 10.92 0.58 -15.74
CA LEU A 103 11.27 0.66 -14.32
C LEU A 103 10.90 2.02 -13.72
N GLY A 104 11.10 3.12 -14.43
CA GLY A 104 10.69 4.46 -14.02
C GLY A 104 9.18 4.55 -13.75
N TYR A 105 8.34 4.02 -14.63
CA TYR A 105 6.90 3.92 -14.39
C TYR A 105 6.56 2.99 -13.22
N GLY A 106 7.26 1.87 -13.08
CA GLY A 106 7.11 0.98 -11.93
C GLY A 106 7.40 1.69 -10.59
N VAL A 107 8.52 2.41 -10.52
CA VAL A 107 8.87 3.23 -9.34
C VAL A 107 7.83 4.30 -9.10
N MET A 108 7.38 5.02 -10.13
CA MET A 108 6.32 6.01 -10.03
C MET A 108 5.04 5.42 -9.41
N LEU A 109 4.59 4.27 -9.88
CA LEU A 109 3.34 3.67 -9.41
C LEU A 109 3.48 3.04 -8.03
N PHE A 110 4.55 2.31 -7.75
CA PHE A 110 4.65 1.46 -6.58
C PHE A 110 5.49 2.05 -5.43
N VAL A 111 6.43 2.94 -5.74
CA VAL A 111 7.34 3.53 -4.73
C VAL A 111 6.95 4.96 -4.38
N SER A 112 6.43 5.75 -5.32
CA SER A 112 6.09 7.15 -5.04
C SER A 112 5.10 7.36 -3.89
N PRO A 113 4.16 6.43 -3.57
CA PRO A 113 3.36 6.56 -2.36
C PRO A 113 4.17 6.65 -1.06
N PHE A 114 5.43 6.21 -1.07
CA PHE A 114 6.35 6.29 0.09
C PHE A 114 7.26 7.53 0.08
N TYR A 115 7.25 8.33 -0.98
CA TYR A 115 8.16 9.48 -1.13
C TYR A 115 8.01 10.54 -0.05
N GLY A 116 6.85 10.67 0.57
CA GLY A 116 6.65 11.58 1.69
C GLY A 116 7.58 11.33 2.89
N PHE A 117 8.12 10.11 3.03
CA PHE A 117 9.11 9.84 4.09
C PHE A 117 10.45 10.53 3.86
N ALA A 118 10.77 10.96 2.64
CA ALA A 118 11.96 11.77 2.39
C ALA A 118 11.95 13.08 3.18
N TYR A 119 10.77 13.58 3.57
CA TYR A 119 10.63 14.73 4.45
C TYR A 119 11.30 14.50 5.82
N LEU A 120 11.26 13.28 6.36
CA LEU A 120 11.85 12.95 7.66
C LEU A 120 13.38 12.76 7.59
N PHE A 121 13.87 12.27 6.47
CA PHE A 121 15.27 11.87 6.31
C PHE A 121 16.10 12.83 5.48
N GLY A 122 15.48 13.83 4.88
CA GLY A 122 16.15 14.83 4.02
C GLY A 122 16.74 14.24 2.73
N SER A 123 16.50 12.95 2.44
CA SER A 123 17.00 12.27 1.23
C SER A 123 16.05 11.20 0.73
N TYR A 124 16.18 10.86 -0.55
CA TYR A 124 15.40 9.79 -1.19
C TYR A 124 15.99 8.38 -1.02
N GLU A 125 17.22 8.28 -0.54
CA GLU A 125 17.96 7.02 -0.47
C GLU A 125 17.28 5.99 0.45
N TRP A 126 16.68 6.46 1.55
CA TRP A 126 16.00 5.60 2.51
C TRP A 126 14.62 5.14 2.08
N ILE A 127 14.04 5.73 1.02
CA ILE A 127 12.66 5.42 0.59
C ILE A 127 12.54 3.96 0.16
N GLY A 128 13.52 3.44 -0.58
CA GLY A 128 13.54 2.03 -0.99
C GLY A 128 13.53 1.08 0.21
N VAL A 129 14.38 1.33 1.20
CA VAL A 129 14.47 0.50 2.42
C VAL A 129 13.17 0.59 3.21
N LEU A 130 12.65 1.79 3.44
CA LEU A 130 11.39 1.99 4.17
C LEU A 130 10.20 1.38 3.44
N GLY A 131 10.12 1.56 2.12
CA GLY A 131 9.08 0.95 1.31
C GLY A 131 9.06 -0.58 1.47
N MET A 132 10.22 -1.23 1.40
CA MET A 132 10.33 -2.68 1.64
C MET A 132 9.87 -3.08 3.04
N LEU A 133 10.34 -2.38 4.08
CA LEU A 133 9.99 -2.69 5.48
C LEU A 133 8.50 -2.53 5.73
N ILE A 134 7.89 -1.45 5.21
CA ILE A 134 6.46 -1.20 5.36
C ILE A 134 5.64 -2.25 4.60
N CYS A 135 6.01 -2.57 3.36
CA CYS A 135 5.33 -3.61 2.58
C CYS A 135 5.39 -4.97 3.28
N ALA A 136 6.55 -5.36 3.81
CA ALA A 136 6.71 -6.60 4.56
C ALA A 136 5.84 -6.58 5.84
N PHE A 137 5.89 -5.50 6.62
CA PHE A 137 5.09 -5.36 7.84
C PHE A 137 3.59 -5.46 7.55
N VAL A 138 3.09 -4.68 6.59
CA VAL A 138 1.67 -4.68 6.21
C VAL A 138 1.24 -6.03 5.67
N TYR A 139 2.10 -6.73 4.91
CA TYR A 139 1.80 -8.06 4.37
C TYR A 139 1.51 -9.09 5.46
N PHE A 140 2.26 -9.08 6.56
CA PHE A 140 2.11 -10.04 7.66
C PHE A 140 1.07 -9.62 8.72
N LEU A 141 0.59 -8.39 8.71
CA LEU A 141 -0.33 -7.87 9.72
C LEU A 141 -1.70 -8.58 9.74
N PRO A 142 -2.41 -8.85 8.59
CA PRO A 142 -3.74 -9.43 8.63
C PRO A 142 -3.83 -10.82 9.25
N PRO A 143 -2.90 -11.78 9.03
CA PRO A 143 -2.92 -13.06 9.74
C PRO A 143 -2.85 -12.93 11.26
N VAL A 144 -2.06 -11.96 11.74
CA VAL A 144 -1.93 -11.69 13.18
C VAL A 144 -3.24 -11.15 13.73
N VAL A 145 -3.83 -10.16 13.08
CA VAL A 145 -5.12 -9.56 13.48
C VAL A 145 -6.22 -10.63 13.45
N GLN A 146 -6.26 -11.49 12.43
CA GLN A 146 -7.24 -12.56 12.33
C GLN A 146 -7.15 -13.53 13.52
N LYS A 147 -5.94 -13.94 13.90
CA LYS A 147 -5.72 -14.80 15.08
C LYS A 147 -6.19 -14.13 16.38
N LEU A 148 -5.94 -12.84 16.54
CA LEU A 148 -6.37 -12.06 17.72
C LEU A 148 -7.90 -11.98 17.79
N VAL A 149 -8.57 -11.72 16.66
CA VAL A 149 -10.04 -11.68 16.59
C VAL A 149 -10.65 -13.05 16.93
N GLN A 150 -10.07 -14.14 16.43
CA GLN A 150 -10.53 -15.50 16.72
C GLN A 150 -10.37 -15.84 18.20
N ARG A 151 -9.23 -15.52 18.82
CA ARG A 151 -9.00 -15.73 20.26
C ARG A 151 -10.00 -14.96 21.12
N ARG A 152 -10.33 -13.71 20.77
CA ARG A 152 -11.33 -12.92 21.51
C ARG A 152 -12.72 -13.53 21.43
N LYS A 153 -13.12 -14.07 20.27
CA LYS A 153 -14.41 -14.74 20.13
C LYS A 153 -14.49 -15.98 21.01
N LEU A 154 -13.47 -16.84 20.99
CA LEU A 154 -13.42 -18.02 21.85
C LEU A 154 -13.53 -17.64 23.33
N MET A 155 -12.81 -16.63 23.80
CA MET A 155 -12.88 -16.20 25.20
C MET A 155 -14.23 -15.57 25.58
N SER A 156 -15.01 -15.05 24.64
CA SER A 156 -16.35 -14.54 24.90
C SER A 156 -17.43 -15.63 24.98
N GLU A 157 -17.18 -16.82 24.40
CA GLU A 157 -18.08 -17.98 24.46
C GLU A 157 -17.91 -18.80 25.76
N PHE A 158 -16.82 -18.59 26.49
CA PHE A 158 -16.54 -19.24 27.77
C PHE A 158 -16.92 -18.40 29.01
N LYS A 159 -17.51 -17.21 28.80
CA LYS A 159 -18.09 -16.38 29.84
C LYS A 159 -19.61 -16.43 29.82
#